data_e49cc10ff86e9121ebfd5a654a083c23
#
_entry.id   e49cc10ff86e9121ebfd5a654a083c23
#
_cell.length_a   1.000
_cell.length_b   1.000
_cell.length_c   1.000
_cell.angle_alpha   90.00
_cell.angle_beta   90.00
_cell.angle_gamma   90.00
#
_symmetry.space_group_name_H-M   'P 1'
#
loop_
_entity.id
_entity.type
_entity.pdbx_description
1 polymer ?
#
loop_
_entity_poly.entity_id
_entity_poly.type
_entity_poly.pdbx_seq_one_letter_code
_entity_poly.pdbx_strand_id
1 'polypeptide(L)'
;RVVYHWIFDEGEPATVGELTIVGNTYTKDKVIRREFTVYPGEIFNGKAFRRSLERVFNLQYFENVIPEWDVDPETREIDLTVRVVEREGTTKISVGAAYSTQEGLMGTFSVSWINFDAAALPAFWKAKGGGQSVTLEAEIGGSSDNYRFSFLEPWFLDTETAVGAGVYTSSLRSVFRYEKRTFGFYGLARRPLGHAANWRPRDDYSETNLDTFDE
;
A
#
# COMPACT_ATOMS: atom_id res chain seq x y z
N ARG A 1 44.97 -4.61 -31.18
CA ARG A 1 43.54 -4.54 -30.83
C ARG A 1 43.11 -5.97 -30.50
N VAL A 2 42.72 -6.25 -29.25
CA VAL A 2 42.22 -7.55 -28.84
C VAL A 2 40.71 -7.51 -28.95
N VAL A 3 40.12 -8.49 -29.62
CA VAL A 3 38.67 -8.65 -29.76
C VAL A 3 38.27 -9.87 -28.94
N TYR A 4 37.37 -9.70 -28.00
CA TYR A 4 36.81 -10.79 -27.21
C TYR A 4 35.48 -11.20 -27.84
N HIS A 5 35.34 -12.47 -28.12
CA HIS A 5 34.09 -13.09 -28.56
C HIS A 5 33.51 -13.86 -27.39
N TRP A 6 32.33 -13.46 -26.91
CA TRP A 6 31.58 -14.17 -25.92
C TRP A 6 30.59 -15.10 -26.61
N ILE A 7 30.68 -16.38 -26.33
CA ILE A 7 29.74 -17.38 -26.81
C ILE A 7 28.90 -17.78 -25.60
N PHE A 8 27.60 -17.52 -25.69
CA PHE A 8 26.63 -17.91 -24.66
C PHE A 8 25.85 -19.10 -25.19
N ASP A 9 25.80 -20.17 -24.40
CA ASP A 9 24.85 -21.25 -24.59
C ASP A 9 23.72 -21.04 -23.60
N GLU A 10 22.57 -20.61 -24.12
CA GLU A 10 21.40 -20.29 -23.27
C GLU A 10 20.65 -21.55 -22.82
N GLY A 11 21.00 -22.72 -23.39
CA GLY A 11 20.29 -23.97 -23.09
C GLY A 11 18.83 -23.93 -23.50
N GLU A 12 18.06 -24.87 -22.97
CA GLU A 12 16.61 -24.89 -23.19
C GLU A 12 15.89 -24.16 -22.07
N PRO A 13 14.71 -23.53 -22.35
CA PRO A 13 13.94 -22.80 -21.35
C PRO A 13 13.46 -23.74 -20.24
N ALA A 14 13.56 -23.29 -18.99
CA ALA A 14 13.02 -23.98 -17.84
C ALA A 14 11.60 -23.47 -17.52
N THR A 15 10.78 -24.32 -16.95
CA THR A 15 9.41 -23.99 -16.52
C THR A 15 9.37 -23.74 -15.00
N VAL A 16 8.43 -22.93 -14.57
CA VAL A 16 8.18 -22.70 -13.14
C VAL A 16 7.49 -23.95 -12.57
N GLY A 17 8.10 -24.56 -11.57
CA GLY A 17 7.51 -25.62 -10.76
C GLY A 17 6.59 -25.05 -9.69
N GLU A 18 6.95 -25.19 -8.43
CA GLU A 18 6.18 -24.65 -7.33
C GLU A 18 6.69 -23.25 -6.89
N LEU A 19 5.73 -22.38 -6.50
CA LEU A 19 6.04 -21.11 -5.81
C LEU A 19 5.65 -21.24 -4.34
N THR A 20 6.64 -21.40 -3.46
CA THR A 20 6.47 -21.55 -2.02
C THR A 20 6.85 -20.26 -1.30
N ILE A 21 6.00 -19.82 -0.36
CA ILE A 21 6.24 -18.64 0.48
C ILE A 21 6.42 -19.10 1.91
N VAL A 22 7.51 -18.67 2.56
CA VAL A 22 7.84 -19.04 3.94
C VAL A 22 8.23 -17.83 4.77
N GLY A 23 7.96 -17.89 6.09
CA GLY A 23 8.31 -16.82 7.03
C GLY A 23 7.20 -15.81 7.28
N ASN A 24 6.08 -15.92 6.58
CA ASN A 24 4.89 -15.10 6.78
C ASN A 24 4.05 -15.62 7.95
N THR A 25 4.33 -15.10 9.15
CA THR A 25 3.63 -15.50 10.38
C THR A 25 2.28 -14.81 10.53
N TYR A 26 2.19 -13.53 10.16
CA TYR A 26 0.98 -12.71 10.26
C TYR A 26 0.35 -12.44 8.90
N THR A 27 1.18 -12.15 7.90
CA THR A 27 0.70 -11.81 6.56
C THR A 27 0.13 -13.03 5.87
N LYS A 28 -1.11 -12.94 5.42
CA LYS A 28 -1.77 -14.02 4.68
C LYS A 28 -1.00 -14.32 3.40
N ASP A 29 -0.83 -15.59 3.07
CA ASP A 29 -0.13 -16.05 1.86
C ASP A 29 -0.64 -15.34 0.59
N LYS A 30 -1.96 -15.20 0.46
CA LYS A 30 -2.58 -14.52 -0.67
C LYS A 30 -2.12 -13.06 -0.86
N VAL A 31 -1.77 -12.35 0.22
CA VAL A 31 -1.30 -10.95 0.16
C VAL A 31 0.07 -10.85 -0.51
N ILE A 32 0.89 -11.87 -0.33
CA ILE A 32 2.22 -11.95 -0.94
C ILE A 32 2.10 -12.54 -2.35
N ARG A 33 1.37 -13.65 -2.50
CA ARG A 33 1.23 -14.41 -3.75
C ARG A 33 0.66 -13.57 -4.89
N ARG A 34 -0.28 -12.67 -4.61
CA ARG A 34 -0.89 -11.78 -5.61
C ARG A 34 0.08 -10.77 -6.22
N GLU A 35 1.24 -10.55 -5.60
CA GLU A 35 2.29 -9.67 -6.14
C GLU A 35 3.16 -10.39 -7.19
N PHE A 36 3.04 -11.71 -7.31
CA PHE A 36 3.78 -12.47 -8.30
C PHE A 36 3.06 -12.50 -9.65
N THR A 37 3.86 -12.40 -10.71
CA THR A 37 3.42 -12.51 -12.11
C THR A 37 4.09 -13.70 -12.81
N VAL A 38 4.58 -14.65 -12.05
CA VAL A 38 5.12 -15.93 -12.51
C VAL A 38 4.26 -17.01 -11.90
N TYR A 39 3.77 -17.93 -12.73
CA TYR A 39 2.84 -18.97 -12.31
C TYR A 39 3.40 -20.35 -12.63
N PRO A 40 3.09 -21.37 -11.81
CA PRO A 40 3.46 -22.75 -12.09
C PRO A 40 3.05 -23.17 -13.49
N GLY A 41 3.94 -23.87 -14.20
CA GLY A 41 3.74 -24.33 -15.57
C GLY A 41 4.08 -23.33 -16.67
N GLU A 42 4.39 -22.08 -16.34
CA GLU A 42 4.85 -21.09 -17.32
C GLU A 42 6.37 -21.16 -17.52
N ILE A 43 6.85 -20.67 -18.65
CA ILE A 43 8.30 -20.50 -18.88
C ILE A 43 8.85 -19.50 -17.86
N PHE A 44 9.91 -19.88 -17.17
CA PHE A 44 10.53 -19.02 -16.17
C PHE A 44 11.06 -17.72 -16.76
N ASN A 45 10.56 -16.61 -16.26
CA ASN A 45 11.01 -15.28 -16.62
C ASN A 45 11.65 -14.58 -15.40
N GLY A 46 12.97 -14.64 -15.33
CA GLY A 46 13.74 -14.05 -14.21
C GLY A 46 13.53 -12.55 -14.04
N LYS A 47 13.20 -11.80 -15.11
CA LYS A 47 12.89 -10.38 -15.04
C LYS A 47 11.50 -10.14 -14.40
N ALA A 48 10.52 -10.97 -14.75
CA ALA A 48 9.18 -10.92 -14.14
C ALA A 48 9.25 -11.32 -12.66
N PHE A 49 10.01 -12.37 -12.34
CA PHE A 49 10.23 -12.81 -10.96
C PHE A 49 10.88 -11.72 -10.10
N ARG A 50 11.95 -11.09 -10.60
CA ARG A 50 12.61 -9.97 -9.88
C ARG A 50 11.64 -8.81 -9.62
N ARG A 51 10.82 -8.42 -10.61
CA ARG A 51 9.81 -7.37 -10.43
C ARG A 51 8.76 -7.75 -9.39
N SER A 52 8.40 -9.03 -9.32
CA SER A 52 7.49 -9.54 -8.29
C SER A 52 8.10 -9.42 -6.90
N LEU A 53 9.38 -9.77 -6.72
CA LEU A 53 10.09 -9.56 -5.45
C LEU A 53 10.15 -8.09 -5.06
N GLU A 54 10.42 -7.19 -6.00
CA GLU A 54 10.40 -5.74 -5.77
C GLU A 54 9.01 -5.26 -5.33
N ARG A 55 7.92 -5.80 -5.91
CA ARG A 55 6.55 -5.48 -5.49
C ARG A 55 6.28 -5.94 -4.07
N VAL A 56 6.67 -7.17 -3.72
CA VAL A 56 6.55 -7.69 -2.35
C VAL A 56 7.32 -6.82 -1.36
N PHE A 57 8.56 -6.45 -1.71
CA PHE A 57 9.38 -5.59 -0.85
C PHE A 57 8.76 -4.18 -0.68
N ASN A 58 8.17 -3.64 -1.75
CA ASN A 58 7.51 -2.32 -1.74
C ASN A 58 6.21 -2.27 -0.93
N LEU A 59 5.63 -3.41 -0.54
CA LEU A 59 4.53 -3.45 0.43
C LEU A 59 4.96 -2.88 1.79
N GLN A 60 6.26 -2.91 2.10
CA GLN A 60 6.86 -2.44 3.36
C GLN A 60 6.38 -3.23 4.60
N TYR A 61 5.86 -4.44 4.40
CA TYR A 61 5.48 -5.36 5.47
C TYR A 61 6.67 -6.20 5.94
N PHE A 62 7.71 -6.27 5.11
CA PHE A 62 8.87 -7.13 5.30
C PHE A 62 10.15 -6.32 5.49
N GLU A 63 11.04 -6.80 6.35
CA GLU A 63 12.39 -6.29 6.48
C GLU A 63 13.27 -6.84 5.36
N ASN A 64 13.05 -8.11 5.00
CA ASN A 64 13.80 -8.78 3.97
C ASN A 64 12.91 -9.71 3.15
N VAL A 65 13.25 -9.87 1.87
CA VAL A 65 12.62 -10.79 0.91
C VAL A 65 13.75 -11.52 0.20
N ILE A 66 13.94 -12.79 0.52
CA ILE A 66 15.06 -13.59 0.06
C ILE A 66 14.54 -14.66 -0.90
N PRO A 67 14.86 -14.59 -2.19
CA PRO A 67 14.53 -15.65 -3.13
C PRO A 67 15.54 -16.80 -3.02
N GLU A 68 15.02 -18.00 -3.03
CA GLU A 68 15.77 -19.25 -3.17
C GLU A 68 15.13 -20.00 -4.36
N TRP A 69 15.92 -20.72 -5.11
CA TRP A 69 15.42 -21.55 -6.22
C TRP A 69 16.20 -22.84 -6.30
N ASP A 70 15.50 -23.88 -6.69
CA ASP A 70 16.08 -25.18 -7.00
C ASP A 70 15.66 -25.59 -8.41
N VAL A 71 16.57 -26.18 -9.15
CA VAL A 71 16.36 -26.58 -10.54
C VAL A 71 16.47 -28.09 -10.63
N ASP A 72 15.37 -28.74 -10.99
CA ASP A 72 15.39 -30.18 -11.29
C ASP A 72 16.02 -30.38 -12.68
N PRO A 73 17.17 -31.07 -12.75
CA PRO A 73 17.87 -31.30 -14.03
C PRO A 73 17.14 -32.26 -14.96
N GLU A 74 16.22 -33.11 -14.46
CA GLU A 74 15.49 -34.09 -15.26
C GLU A 74 14.23 -33.47 -15.88
N THR A 75 13.44 -32.76 -15.07
CA THR A 75 12.17 -32.15 -15.49
C THR A 75 12.35 -30.75 -16.04
N ARG A 76 13.48 -30.07 -15.70
CA ARG A 76 13.76 -28.67 -15.98
C ARG A 76 12.75 -27.71 -15.35
N GLU A 77 12.18 -28.13 -14.25
CA GLU A 77 11.33 -27.29 -13.43
C GLU A 77 12.19 -26.51 -12.44
N ILE A 78 11.81 -25.25 -12.22
CA ILE A 78 12.44 -24.38 -11.24
C ILE A 78 11.44 -24.17 -10.11
N ASP A 79 11.74 -24.75 -8.94
CA ASP A 79 11.00 -24.48 -7.73
C ASP A 79 11.50 -23.18 -7.08
N LEU A 80 10.56 -22.29 -6.84
CA LEU A 80 10.84 -20.98 -6.29
C LEU A 80 10.38 -20.92 -4.84
N THR A 81 11.32 -20.65 -3.93
CA THR A 81 10.99 -20.39 -2.52
C THR A 81 11.29 -18.94 -2.19
N VAL A 82 10.29 -18.24 -1.71
CA VAL A 82 10.42 -16.85 -1.27
C VAL A 82 10.33 -16.78 0.24
N ARG A 83 11.47 -16.58 0.87
CA ARG A 83 11.57 -16.40 2.32
C ARG A 83 11.38 -14.93 2.67
N VAL A 84 10.36 -14.63 3.46
CA VAL A 84 10.11 -13.27 3.95
C VAL A 84 10.42 -13.17 5.44
N VAL A 85 10.92 -12.01 5.86
CA VAL A 85 11.11 -11.65 7.26
C VAL A 85 10.16 -10.49 7.55
N GLU A 86 9.14 -10.75 8.35
CA GLU A 86 8.11 -9.75 8.66
C GLU A 86 8.63 -8.68 9.62
N ARG A 87 8.20 -7.44 9.41
CA ARG A 87 8.47 -6.34 10.34
C ARG A 87 7.63 -6.50 11.60
N GLU A 88 8.24 -6.30 12.75
CA GLU A 88 7.52 -6.34 14.03
C GLU A 88 6.44 -5.27 14.13
N GLY A 89 6.70 -4.06 13.59
CA GLY A 89 5.80 -2.92 13.57
C GLY A 89 5.29 -2.57 12.19
N THR A 90 3.98 -2.68 11.98
CA THR A 90 3.30 -2.22 10.75
C THR A 90 2.60 -0.87 10.93
N THR A 91 2.85 -0.20 12.05
CA THR A 91 2.31 1.13 12.35
C THR A 91 3.35 2.19 12.03
N LYS A 92 2.98 3.15 11.19
CA LYS A 92 3.79 4.33 10.89
C LYS A 92 3.21 5.53 11.61
N ILE A 93 4.05 6.24 12.35
CA ILE A 93 3.69 7.47 13.05
C ILE A 93 4.52 8.59 12.43
N SER A 94 3.87 9.67 12.04
CA SER A 94 4.53 10.87 11.53
C SER A 94 4.08 12.08 12.34
N VAL A 95 5.03 12.91 12.72
CA VAL A 95 4.79 14.18 13.41
C VAL A 95 5.54 15.25 12.65
N GLY A 96 4.88 16.36 12.38
CA GLY A 96 5.47 17.48 11.67
C GLY A 96 5.01 18.82 12.25
N ALA A 97 5.74 19.87 11.91
CA ALA A 97 5.34 21.24 12.17
C ALA A 97 5.65 22.08 10.93
N ALA A 98 4.76 23.02 10.62
CA ALA A 98 4.92 23.97 9.54
C ALA A 98 4.52 25.36 10.02
N TYR A 99 5.04 26.40 9.36
CA TYR A 99 4.65 27.77 9.61
C TYR A 99 4.24 28.43 8.29
N SER A 100 3.11 29.08 8.32
CA SER A 100 2.59 29.88 7.20
C SER A 100 2.29 31.30 7.71
N THR A 101 2.54 32.30 6.88
CA THR A 101 2.17 33.69 7.21
C THR A 101 0.65 33.90 7.28
N GLN A 102 -0.13 33.02 6.66
CA GLN A 102 -1.59 33.08 6.63
C GLN A 102 -2.22 32.33 7.81
N GLU A 103 -1.65 31.18 8.19
CA GLU A 103 -2.24 30.27 9.18
C GLU A 103 -1.45 30.19 10.49
N GLY A 104 -0.24 30.79 10.52
CA GLY A 104 0.66 30.74 11.67
C GLY A 104 1.35 29.38 11.80
N LEU A 105 1.58 28.94 13.02
CA LEU A 105 2.17 27.64 13.32
C LEU A 105 1.11 26.54 13.20
N MET A 106 1.46 25.49 12.47
CA MET A 106 0.64 24.28 12.26
C MET A 106 1.40 23.06 12.74
N GLY A 107 0.70 22.16 13.42
CA GLY A 107 1.18 20.83 13.77
C GLY A 107 0.47 19.76 12.95
N THR A 108 1.21 18.77 12.47
CA THR A 108 0.66 17.62 11.78
C THR A 108 0.98 16.34 12.53
N PHE A 109 0.00 15.47 12.64
CA PHE A 109 0.13 14.15 13.25
C PHE A 109 -0.56 13.13 12.36
N SER A 110 0.11 12.04 12.06
CA SER A 110 -0.53 10.94 11.34
C SER A 110 -0.13 9.59 11.90
N VAL A 111 -1.11 8.69 11.97
CA VAL A 111 -0.91 7.28 12.30
C VAL A 111 -1.49 6.44 11.17
N SER A 112 -0.65 5.60 10.58
CA SER A 112 -1.05 4.68 9.52
C SER A 112 -0.73 3.26 9.92
N TRP A 113 -1.75 2.41 9.99
CA TRP A 113 -1.61 0.96 10.13
C TRP A 113 -1.60 0.35 8.75
N ILE A 114 -0.45 -0.14 8.32
CA ILE A 114 -0.28 -0.89 7.08
C ILE A 114 -0.41 -2.38 7.36
N ASN A 115 -0.80 -3.16 6.35
CA ASN A 115 -1.07 -4.60 6.50
C ASN A 115 -2.19 -4.90 7.51
N PHE A 116 -3.19 -4.03 7.59
CA PHE A 116 -4.37 -4.21 8.44
C PHE A 116 -5.25 -5.34 7.91
N ASP A 117 -5.98 -6.01 8.80
CA ASP A 117 -6.96 -7.05 8.47
C ASP A 117 -8.32 -6.71 9.08
N ALA A 118 -9.18 -6.08 8.30
CA ALA A 118 -10.53 -5.73 8.74
C ALA A 118 -11.39 -6.95 9.08
N ALA A 119 -11.11 -8.11 8.49
CA ALA A 119 -11.84 -9.35 8.79
C ALA A 119 -11.54 -9.88 10.20
N ALA A 120 -10.43 -9.45 10.81
CA ALA A 120 -10.08 -9.84 12.18
C ALA A 120 -10.75 -8.98 13.27
N LEU A 121 -11.53 -7.95 12.89
CA LEU A 121 -12.36 -7.20 13.85
C LEU A 121 -13.47 -8.12 14.43
N PRO A 122 -13.80 -8.04 15.73
CA PRO A 122 -13.47 -6.97 16.70
C PRO A 122 -12.14 -7.17 17.46
N ALA A 123 -11.36 -8.23 17.20
CA ALA A 123 -10.07 -8.43 17.87
C ALA A 123 -8.98 -7.55 17.25
N PHE A 124 -9.05 -6.23 17.50
CA PHE A 124 -8.16 -5.22 16.91
C PHE A 124 -6.66 -5.55 17.01
N TRP A 125 -6.22 -6.13 18.14
CA TRP A 125 -4.83 -6.54 18.33
C TRP A 125 -4.38 -7.71 17.43
N LYS A 126 -5.33 -8.41 16.78
CA LYS A 126 -5.08 -9.47 15.79
C LYS A 126 -5.31 -9.01 14.36
N ALA A 127 -5.72 -7.75 14.16
CA ALA A 127 -6.06 -7.20 12.86
C ALA A 127 -4.81 -6.89 12.01
N LYS A 128 -3.98 -7.91 11.76
CA LYS A 128 -2.75 -7.84 10.96
C LYS A 128 -2.77 -8.88 9.85
N GLY A 129 -2.11 -8.58 8.74
CA GLY A 129 -1.85 -9.55 7.69
C GLY A 129 -2.85 -9.58 6.53
N GLY A 130 -3.84 -8.68 6.52
CA GLY A 130 -4.85 -8.59 5.47
C GLY A 130 -4.43 -7.79 4.24
N GLY A 131 -3.35 -7.02 4.34
CA GLY A 131 -2.86 -6.18 3.25
C GLY A 131 -3.62 -4.85 3.08
N GLN A 132 -4.53 -4.52 3.98
CA GLN A 132 -5.29 -3.26 3.99
C GLN A 132 -4.51 -2.17 4.71
N SER A 133 -4.93 -0.92 4.56
CA SER A 133 -4.38 0.18 5.35
C SER A 133 -5.47 1.05 5.95
N VAL A 134 -5.21 1.50 7.19
CA VAL A 134 -6.03 2.47 7.93
C VAL A 134 -5.13 3.65 8.28
N THR A 135 -5.57 4.87 7.99
CA THR A 135 -4.81 6.07 8.31
C THR A 135 -5.69 7.08 9.05
N LEU A 136 -5.14 7.62 10.12
CA LEU A 136 -5.67 8.77 10.86
C LEU A 136 -4.71 9.94 10.69
N GLU A 137 -5.23 11.08 10.29
CA GLU A 137 -4.46 12.31 10.13
C GLU A 137 -5.13 13.42 10.93
N ALA A 138 -4.32 14.21 11.61
CA ALA A 138 -4.73 15.44 12.28
C ALA A 138 -3.75 16.55 11.92
N GLU A 139 -4.29 17.67 11.46
CA GLU A 139 -3.55 18.90 11.22
C GLU A 139 -4.22 20.00 12.03
N ILE A 140 -3.46 20.62 12.91
CA ILE A 140 -3.94 21.60 13.87
C ILE A 140 -3.14 22.89 13.69
N GLY A 141 -3.83 23.94 13.33
CA GLY A 141 -3.24 25.26 13.10
C GLY A 141 -3.88 26.39 13.91
N GLY A 142 -3.32 27.57 13.79
CA GLY A 142 -3.87 28.76 14.46
C GLY A 142 -5.28 29.13 14.00
N SER A 143 -5.55 28.95 12.69
CA SER A 143 -6.82 29.31 12.06
C SER A 143 -7.54 28.13 11.42
N SER A 144 -6.91 26.97 11.29
CA SER A 144 -7.56 25.78 10.68
C SER A 144 -7.20 24.50 11.43
N ASP A 145 -8.19 23.62 11.55
CA ASP A 145 -8.01 22.26 12.05
C ASP A 145 -8.61 21.29 11.04
N ASN A 146 -7.84 20.25 10.68
CA ASN A 146 -8.26 19.22 9.74
C ASN A 146 -8.07 17.84 10.39
N TYR A 147 -9.09 17.01 10.32
CA TYR A 147 -9.02 15.62 10.75
C TYR A 147 -9.50 14.71 9.64
N ARG A 148 -8.78 13.64 9.38
CA ARG A 148 -9.13 12.68 8.35
C ARG A 148 -8.94 11.25 8.85
N PHE A 149 -9.93 10.43 8.53
CA PHE A 149 -9.84 8.97 8.63
C PHE A 149 -9.94 8.38 7.22
N SER A 150 -9.09 7.43 6.88
CA SER A 150 -9.15 6.73 5.59
C SER A 150 -8.89 5.24 5.76
N PHE A 151 -9.57 4.46 4.95
CA PHE A 151 -9.40 3.03 4.79
C PHE A 151 -9.13 2.73 3.31
N LEU A 152 -8.20 1.81 3.05
CA LEU A 152 -7.86 1.37 1.70
C LEU A 152 -7.70 -0.15 1.67
N GLU A 153 -8.45 -0.79 0.76
CA GLU A 153 -8.26 -2.18 0.34
C GLU A 153 -7.62 -2.18 -1.05
N PRO A 154 -6.34 -2.55 -1.18
CA PRO A 154 -5.64 -2.48 -2.47
C PRO A 154 -6.04 -3.58 -3.46
N TRP A 155 -6.66 -4.67 -3.00
CA TRP A 155 -7.07 -5.82 -3.81
C TRP A 155 -8.51 -6.22 -3.52
N PHE A 156 -9.44 -5.37 -3.90
CA PHE A 156 -10.86 -5.59 -3.66
C PHE A 156 -11.35 -6.81 -4.44
N LEU A 157 -11.96 -7.76 -3.70
CA LEU A 157 -12.42 -9.05 -4.24
C LEU A 157 -11.31 -9.84 -4.97
N ASP A 158 -10.10 -9.80 -4.44
CA ASP A 158 -8.92 -10.46 -5.00
C ASP A 158 -8.61 -10.06 -6.46
N THR A 159 -9.02 -8.84 -6.86
CA THR A 159 -8.69 -8.22 -8.15
C THR A 159 -7.69 -7.08 -7.96
N GLU A 160 -6.94 -6.71 -9.00
CA GLU A 160 -6.04 -5.53 -8.99
C GLU A 160 -6.81 -4.20 -8.92
N THR A 161 -7.90 -4.16 -8.16
CA THR A 161 -8.72 -2.98 -7.98
C THR A 161 -8.61 -2.50 -6.55
N ALA A 162 -7.98 -1.36 -6.35
CA ALA A 162 -7.95 -0.72 -5.04
C ALA A 162 -9.24 0.07 -4.81
N VAL A 163 -9.86 -0.17 -3.65
CA VAL A 163 -11.05 0.56 -3.19
C VAL A 163 -10.76 1.20 -1.85
N GLY A 164 -11.10 2.46 -1.71
CA GLY A 164 -10.90 3.19 -0.47
C GLY A 164 -12.09 4.05 -0.12
N ALA A 165 -12.21 4.36 1.16
CA ALA A 165 -13.19 5.28 1.69
C ALA A 165 -12.59 6.10 2.82
N GLY A 166 -13.09 7.29 3.01
CA GLY A 166 -12.66 8.12 4.13
C GLY A 166 -13.67 9.17 4.50
N VAL A 167 -13.51 9.67 5.71
CA VAL A 167 -14.27 10.80 6.23
C VAL A 167 -13.29 11.87 6.70
N TYR A 168 -13.69 13.11 6.57
CA TYR A 168 -12.89 14.23 7.03
C TYR A 168 -13.76 15.32 7.63
N THR A 169 -13.18 16.06 8.54
CA THR A 169 -13.75 17.31 9.05
C THR A 169 -12.69 18.39 9.01
N SER A 170 -13.08 19.57 8.63
CA SER A 170 -12.22 20.74 8.56
C SER A 170 -12.93 21.92 9.23
N SER A 171 -12.21 22.64 10.07
CA SER A 171 -12.67 23.91 10.62
C SER A 171 -11.73 25.02 10.20
N LEU A 172 -12.28 26.14 9.76
CA LEU A 172 -11.55 27.35 9.42
C LEU A 172 -12.11 28.52 10.23
N ARG A 173 -11.27 29.14 11.06
CA ARG A 173 -11.58 30.33 11.82
C ARG A 173 -11.06 31.55 11.07
N SER A 174 -11.96 32.40 10.58
CA SER A 174 -11.59 33.62 9.89
C SER A 174 -11.36 34.77 10.83
N VAL A 175 -10.42 35.65 10.48
CA VAL A 175 -10.20 36.93 11.16
C VAL A 175 -11.46 37.82 11.15
N PHE A 176 -12.39 37.59 10.21
CA PHE A 176 -13.64 38.30 10.05
C PHE A 176 -14.80 37.76 10.93
N ARG A 177 -14.49 37.04 12.02
CA ARG A 177 -15.47 36.53 13.01
C ARG A 177 -16.48 35.54 12.44
N TYR A 178 -16.10 34.69 11.52
CA TYR A 178 -16.91 33.53 11.17
C TYR A 178 -16.09 32.25 11.29
N GLU A 179 -16.73 31.19 11.69
CA GLU A 179 -16.18 29.83 11.69
C GLU A 179 -16.89 29.03 10.58
N LYS A 180 -16.08 28.44 9.69
CA LYS A 180 -16.58 27.53 8.67
C LYS A 180 -16.21 26.12 9.07
N ARG A 181 -17.21 25.28 9.28
CA ARG A 181 -17.01 23.84 9.51
C ARG A 181 -17.49 23.06 8.29
N THR A 182 -16.66 22.16 7.82
CA THR A 182 -16.95 21.27 6.71
C THR A 182 -16.81 19.86 7.19
N PHE A 183 -17.81 19.02 6.97
CA PHE A 183 -17.75 17.58 7.13
C PHE A 183 -17.96 16.95 5.77
N GLY A 184 -17.15 15.94 5.43
CA GLY A 184 -17.29 15.28 4.16
C GLY A 184 -16.87 13.81 4.24
N PHE A 185 -17.30 13.07 3.24
CA PHE A 185 -16.82 11.72 2.98
C PHE A 185 -16.43 11.58 1.52
N TYR A 186 -15.53 10.65 1.23
CA TYR A 186 -15.13 10.33 -0.13
C TYR A 186 -14.97 8.84 -0.32
N GLY A 187 -15.21 8.41 -1.55
CA GLY A 187 -14.89 7.08 -2.01
C GLY A 187 -13.89 7.15 -3.17
N LEU A 188 -13.02 6.19 -3.27
CA LEU A 188 -12.12 6.06 -4.42
C LEU A 188 -12.10 4.62 -4.89
N ALA A 189 -11.99 4.45 -6.21
CA ALA A 189 -11.64 3.18 -6.81
C ALA A 189 -10.50 3.41 -7.81
N ARG A 190 -9.52 2.54 -7.84
CA ARG A 190 -8.38 2.62 -8.75
C ARG A 190 -8.11 1.26 -9.34
N ARG A 191 -8.08 1.19 -10.66
CA ARG A 191 -7.74 -0.03 -11.40
C ARG A 191 -6.66 0.29 -12.43
N PRO A 192 -5.58 -0.49 -12.54
CA PRO A 192 -4.63 -0.33 -13.63
C PRO A 192 -5.30 -0.71 -14.96
N LEU A 193 -5.16 0.15 -15.96
CA LEU A 193 -5.64 -0.07 -17.33
C LEU A 193 -4.42 -0.30 -18.22
N GLY A 194 -3.78 -1.49 -18.12
CA GLY A 194 -2.55 -1.78 -18.85
C GLY A 194 -1.32 -1.03 -18.29
N HIS A 195 -0.23 -1.02 -19.05
CA HIS A 195 1.06 -0.53 -18.57
C HIS A 195 1.17 1.00 -18.42
N ALA A 196 0.23 1.79 -18.93
CA ALA A 196 0.35 3.25 -19.02
C ALA A 196 -0.84 4.06 -18.48
N ALA A 197 -1.95 3.45 -18.10
CA ALA A 197 -3.14 4.18 -17.68
C ALA A 197 -3.74 3.62 -16.38
N ASN A 198 -4.18 4.52 -15.51
CA ASN A 198 -4.94 4.18 -14.31
C ASN A 198 -6.28 4.91 -14.35
N TRP A 199 -7.36 4.16 -14.16
CA TRP A 199 -8.67 4.74 -13.91
C TRP A 199 -8.81 5.10 -12.44
N ARG A 200 -9.19 6.35 -12.12
CA ARG A 200 -9.27 6.87 -10.74
C ARG A 200 -10.49 7.75 -10.57
N PRO A 201 -11.72 7.22 -10.52
CA PRO A 201 -12.84 8.03 -10.08
C PRO A 201 -12.67 8.31 -8.58
N ARG A 202 -13.03 9.52 -8.21
CA ARG A 202 -13.13 9.96 -6.83
C ARG A 202 -14.42 10.73 -6.71
N ASP A 203 -15.29 10.28 -5.84
CA ASP A 203 -16.52 10.97 -5.50
C ASP A 203 -16.36 11.57 -4.10
N ASP A 204 -16.47 12.88 -4.03
CA ASP A 204 -16.39 13.63 -2.78
C ASP A 204 -17.77 14.25 -2.49
N TYR A 205 -18.27 14.04 -1.29
CA TYR A 205 -19.41 14.75 -0.73
C TYR A 205 -18.97 15.57 0.48
N SER A 206 -19.35 16.84 0.53
CA SER A 206 -19.09 17.69 1.69
C SER A 206 -20.31 18.53 2.04
N GLU A 207 -20.59 18.62 3.32
CA GLU A 207 -21.55 19.55 3.91
C GLU A 207 -20.77 20.65 4.64
N THR A 208 -21.15 21.90 4.40
CA THR A 208 -20.48 23.05 5.00
C THR A 208 -21.49 23.85 5.82
N ASN A 209 -21.21 24.04 7.09
CA ASN A 209 -21.94 24.93 7.99
C ASN A 209 -21.11 26.20 8.23
N LEU A 210 -21.77 27.33 8.14
CA LEU A 210 -21.22 28.66 8.45
C LEU A 210 -21.87 29.17 9.72
N ASP A 211 -21.11 29.28 10.79
CA ASP A 211 -21.54 29.91 12.02
C ASP A 211 -21.00 31.35 12.05
N THR A 212 -21.89 32.33 12.06
CA THR A 212 -21.57 33.75 12.30
C THR A 212 -21.75 34.04 13.78
N PHE A 213 -20.75 34.59 14.38
CA PHE A 213 -20.86 35.09 15.76
C PHE A 213 -21.44 36.52 15.71
N ASP A 214 -22.71 36.66 16.00
CA ASP A 214 -23.32 37.96 16.33
C ASP A 214 -22.87 38.39 17.72
N GLU A 215 -22.58 39.70 17.90
CA GLU A 215 -22.22 40.31 19.18
C GLU A 215 -23.39 40.36 20.15
#